data_3dfe4aa4b26002ac0cf1dcbce08e6b9a
#
_entry.id   3dfe4aa4b26002ac0cf1dcbce08e6b9a
#
_cell.length_a   1.000
_cell.length_b   1.000
_cell.length_c   1.000
_cell.angle_alpha   90.00
_cell.angle_beta   90.00
_cell.angle_gamma   90.00
#
_symmetry.space_group_name_H-M   'P 1'
#
loop_
_entity.id
_entity.type
_entity.pdbx_description
1 polymer ?
#
loop_
_entity_poly.entity_id
_entity_poly.type
_entity_poly.pdbx_seq_one_letter_code
_entity_poly.pdbx_strand_id
1 'polypeptide(L)'
;MSILIVDDSPDQQLLLRTILLKAGYQQLMVADSASAAYDILGLTCPPAADVPLSVDLILMDCLMPVTDGVAATRHIKSLETVRDIPVIVVTAKTDLGNLQAAFSAGAMDFITKPVNSVDLLARVNSALMLKKEMDCRKARERELSRSNEELQQALREVKVLKGLVPICASCKKIRNDQGFWQQLEEYLQQHSEAEFSHGLCTPCIKKLYPGVYAD
;
A
#
# COMPACT_ATOMS: atom_id res chain seq x y z
N MET A 1 -18.66 -0.19 -4.83
CA MET A 1 -17.88 0.31 -5.97
C MET A 1 -18.56 1.55 -6.49
N SER A 2 -17.81 2.64 -6.56
CA SER A 2 -18.33 3.96 -6.91
C SER A 2 -17.83 4.38 -8.30
N ILE A 3 -18.73 4.92 -9.12
CA ILE A 3 -18.43 5.33 -10.49
C ILE A 3 -18.74 6.82 -10.60
N LEU A 4 -17.76 7.59 -11.08
CA LEU A 4 -17.92 8.99 -11.42
C LEU A 4 -18.20 9.14 -12.92
N ILE A 5 -19.31 9.77 -13.26
CA ILE A 5 -19.73 10.11 -14.62
C ILE A 5 -19.44 11.60 -14.82
N VAL A 6 -18.63 11.90 -15.83
CA VAL A 6 -18.26 13.29 -16.16
C VAL A 6 -18.68 13.54 -17.62
N ASP A 7 -19.70 14.35 -17.81
CA ASP A 7 -20.26 14.70 -19.13
C ASP A 7 -21.03 16.03 -18.96
N ASP A 8 -20.89 16.97 -19.88
CA ASP A 8 -21.58 18.27 -19.82
C ASP A 8 -23.06 18.21 -20.25
N SER A 9 -23.48 17.09 -20.85
CA SER A 9 -24.84 16.85 -21.29
C SER A 9 -25.67 16.14 -20.23
N PRO A 10 -26.71 16.75 -19.65
CA PRO A 10 -27.62 16.10 -18.70
C PRO A 10 -28.29 14.84 -19.24
N ASP A 11 -28.58 14.81 -20.54
CA ASP A 11 -29.20 13.65 -21.19
C ASP A 11 -28.24 12.45 -21.23
N GLN A 12 -26.97 12.69 -21.50
CA GLN A 12 -25.93 11.64 -21.49
C GLN A 12 -25.67 11.16 -20.07
N GLN A 13 -25.59 12.06 -19.10
CA GLN A 13 -25.49 11.70 -17.68
C GLN A 13 -26.63 10.78 -17.28
N LEU A 14 -27.87 11.17 -17.63
CA LEU A 14 -29.08 10.38 -17.28
C LEU A 14 -29.06 9.00 -17.95
N LEU A 15 -28.65 8.95 -19.23
CA LEU A 15 -28.52 7.68 -19.98
C LEU A 15 -27.53 6.73 -19.31
N LEU A 16 -26.29 7.19 -19.08
CA LEU A 16 -25.22 6.40 -18.44
C LEU A 16 -25.65 5.94 -17.05
N ARG A 17 -26.18 6.87 -16.25
CA ARG A 17 -26.69 6.58 -14.90
C ARG A 17 -27.78 5.51 -14.93
N THR A 18 -28.74 5.60 -15.87
CA THR A 18 -29.85 4.66 -15.98
C THR A 18 -29.34 3.26 -16.33
N ILE A 19 -28.40 3.15 -17.28
CA ILE A 19 -27.81 1.85 -17.65
C ILE A 19 -27.09 1.22 -16.46
N LEU A 20 -26.26 1.99 -15.76
CA LEU A 20 -25.48 1.52 -14.62
C LEU A 20 -26.37 1.13 -13.43
N LEU A 21 -27.39 1.91 -13.10
CA LEU A 21 -28.35 1.58 -12.04
C LEU A 21 -29.09 0.26 -12.33
N LYS A 22 -29.55 0.04 -13.59
CA LYS A 22 -30.17 -1.23 -14.00
C LYS A 22 -29.24 -2.43 -13.87
N ALA A 23 -27.93 -2.20 -14.01
CA ALA A 23 -26.90 -3.24 -13.83
C ALA A 23 -26.49 -3.47 -12.36
N GLY A 24 -27.08 -2.72 -11.41
CA GLY A 24 -26.84 -2.90 -9.97
C GLY A 24 -25.78 -2.00 -9.37
N TYR A 25 -25.21 -1.06 -10.13
CA TYR A 25 -24.26 -0.06 -9.60
C TYR A 25 -25.03 1.05 -8.90
N GLN A 26 -24.94 1.13 -7.58
CA GLN A 26 -25.74 2.07 -6.77
C GLN A 26 -25.00 3.35 -6.42
N GLN A 27 -23.68 3.31 -6.29
CA GLN A 27 -22.86 4.45 -5.92
C GLN A 27 -22.39 5.19 -7.18
N LEU A 28 -23.25 6.06 -7.72
CA LEU A 28 -22.99 6.85 -8.92
C LEU A 28 -22.92 8.32 -8.57
N MET A 29 -21.81 8.95 -8.91
CA MET A 29 -21.58 10.39 -8.82
C MET A 29 -21.59 10.98 -10.21
N VAL A 30 -22.00 12.24 -10.31
CA VAL A 30 -22.10 12.94 -11.58
C VAL A 30 -21.44 14.30 -11.48
N ALA A 31 -20.62 14.63 -12.46
CA ALA A 31 -20.01 15.94 -12.64
C ALA A 31 -20.35 16.45 -14.05
N ASP A 32 -20.62 17.74 -14.18
CA ASP A 32 -20.93 18.41 -15.43
C ASP A 32 -19.71 19.00 -16.13
N SER A 33 -18.55 18.92 -15.48
CA SER A 33 -17.31 19.51 -15.94
C SER A 33 -16.09 18.84 -15.32
N ALA A 34 -14.93 19.05 -15.91
CA ALA A 34 -13.66 18.61 -15.34
C ALA A 34 -13.40 19.22 -13.97
N SER A 35 -13.77 20.49 -13.75
CA SER A 35 -13.63 21.18 -12.47
C SER A 35 -14.46 20.50 -11.38
N ALA A 36 -15.74 20.22 -11.64
CA ALA A 36 -16.61 19.52 -10.71
C ALA A 36 -16.09 18.09 -10.42
N ALA A 37 -15.52 17.42 -11.42
CA ALA A 37 -14.87 16.12 -11.22
C ALA A 37 -13.65 16.24 -10.29
N TYR A 38 -12.83 17.28 -10.42
CA TYR A 38 -11.68 17.53 -9.53
C TYR A 38 -12.11 17.80 -8.09
N ASP A 39 -13.22 18.54 -7.88
CA ASP A 39 -13.79 18.76 -6.54
C ASP A 39 -14.19 17.45 -5.88
N ILE A 40 -14.90 16.57 -6.62
CA ILE A 40 -15.32 15.25 -6.15
C ILE A 40 -14.10 14.36 -5.82
N LEU A 41 -13.03 14.47 -6.61
CA LEU A 41 -11.78 13.72 -6.39
C LEU A 41 -10.89 14.32 -5.30
N GLY A 42 -11.28 15.46 -4.70
CA GLY A 42 -10.51 16.13 -3.66
C GLY A 42 -9.20 16.77 -4.18
N LEU A 43 -9.17 17.18 -5.45
CA LEU A 43 -7.99 17.75 -6.09
C LEU A 43 -7.92 19.27 -6.03
N THR A 44 -8.96 19.93 -5.55
CA THR A 44 -9.03 21.38 -5.38
C THR A 44 -8.61 21.80 -3.97
N CYS A 45 -8.01 22.97 -3.82
CA CYS A 45 -7.65 23.57 -2.53
C CYS A 45 -8.58 24.75 -2.19
N PRO A 46 -9.21 24.80 -0.99
CA PRO A 46 -9.23 23.75 0.02
C PRO A 46 -10.12 22.56 -0.40
N PRO A 47 -9.79 21.33 0.04
CA PRO A 47 -10.64 20.18 -0.30
C PRO A 47 -12.05 20.43 0.22
N ALA A 48 -13.05 20.27 -0.65
CA ALA A 48 -14.43 20.37 -0.26
C ALA A 48 -14.76 19.22 0.70
N ALA A 49 -15.08 19.61 1.97
CA ALA A 49 -15.66 18.81 3.06
C ALA A 49 -15.37 17.29 3.14
N ASP A 50 -14.71 16.98 4.20
CA ASP A 50 -14.77 15.82 5.14
C ASP A 50 -14.79 14.35 4.67
N VAL A 51 -14.94 13.99 3.41
CA VAL A 51 -14.76 12.56 3.01
C VAL A 51 -14.16 12.49 1.62
N PRO A 52 -12.97 11.90 1.42
CA PRO A 52 -12.57 11.45 0.10
C PRO A 52 -13.53 10.31 -0.30
N LEU A 53 -14.54 10.61 -1.10
CA LEU A 53 -15.36 9.61 -1.75
C LEU A 53 -14.42 8.77 -2.60
N SER A 54 -14.21 7.51 -2.20
CA SER A 54 -13.39 6.57 -2.95
C SER A 54 -14.06 6.34 -4.31
N VAL A 55 -13.50 6.90 -5.37
CA VAL A 55 -13.93 6.67 -6.75
C VAL A 55 -13.17 5.49 -7.30
N ASP A 56 -13.90 4.48 -7.77
CA ASP A 56 -13.31 3.25 -8.30
C ASP A 56 -13.17 3.27 -9.84
N LEU A 57 -13.95 4.10 -10.54
CA LEU A 57 -13.95 4.24 -12.00
C LEU A 57 -14.44 5.63 -12.40
N ILE A 58 -13.86 6.20 -13.45
CA ILE A 58 -14.32 7.44 -14.09
C ILE A 58 -14.77 7.14 -15.52
N LEU A 59 -16.00 7.53 -15.87
CA LEU A 59 -16.48 7.65 -17.24
C LEU A 59 -16.36 9.13 -17.63
N MET A 60 -15.49 9.44 -18.57
CA MET A 60 -15.11 10.81 -18.94
C MET A 60 -15.56 11.12 -20.35
N ASP A 61 -16.43 12.10 -20.55
CA ASP A 61 -16.71 12.59 -21.89
C ASP A 61 -15.46 13.23 -22.51
N CYS A 62 -15.24 12.97 -23.79
CA CYS A 62 -14.09 13.50 -24.52
C CYS A 62 -14.23 14.99 -24.78
N LEU A 63 -15.44 15.44 -25.12
CA LEU A 63 -15.70 16.80 -25.61
C LEU A 63 -16.53 17.58 -24.56
N MET A 64 -15.85 18.31 -23.72
CA MET A 64 -16.47 19.20 -22.73
C MET A 64 -15.98 20.63 -22.91
N PRO A 65 -16.80 21.65 -22.58
CA PRO A 65 -16.36 23.05 -22.56
C PRO A 65 -15.20 23.28 -21.59
N VAL A 66 -14.36 24.27 -21.90
CA VAL A 66 -13.24 24.77 -21.07
C VAL A 66 -12.08 23.76 -20.96
N THR A 67 -12.33 22.59 -20.44
CA THR A 67 -11.30 21.52 -20.32
C THR A 67 -11.84 20.24 -20.97
N ASP A 68 -11.20 19.79 -22.04
CA ASP A 68 -11.57 18.55 -22.69
C ASP A 68 -11.25 17.32 -21.82
N GLY A 69 -11.93 16.21 -22.08
CA GLY A 69 -11.77 14.99 -21.30
C GLY A 69 -10.38 14.36 -21.39
N VAL A 70 -9.64 14.61 -22.49
CA VAL A 70 -8.27 14.13 -22.67
C VAL A 70 -7.32 14.88 -21.74
N ALA A 71 -7.45 16.21 -21.68
CA ALA A 71 -6.68 17.05 -20.77
C ALA A 71 -7.02 16.74 -19.30
N ALA A 72 -8.31 16.56 -18.99
CA ALA A 72 -8.76 16.14 -17.67
C ALA A 72 -8.18 14.78 -17.26
N THR A 73 -8.23 13.80 -18.16
CA THR A 73 -7.62 12.48 -17.94
C THR A 73 -6.13 12.58 -17.66
N ARG A 74 -5.39 13.34 -18.48
CA ARG A 74 -3.95 13.54 -18.28
C ARG A 74 -3.64 14.16 -16.92
N HIS A 75 -4.43 15.15 -16.51
CA HIS A 75 -4.27 15.78 -15.18
C HIS A 75 -4.51 14.78 -14.05
N ILE A 76 -5.62 14.02 -14.07
CA ILE A 76 -5.93 12.98 -13.07
C ILE A 76 -4.80 11.95 -13.02
N LYS A 77 -4.29 11.50 -14.18
CA LYS A 77 -3.23 10.49 -14.25
C LYS A 77 -1.85 10.98 -13.82
N SER A 78 -1.62 12.29 -13.80
CA SER A 78 -0.37 12.88 -13.31
C SER A 78 -0.28 12.92 -11.77
N LEU A 79 -1.41 12.80 -11.07
CA LEU A 79 -1.49 12.93 -9.62
C LEU A 79 -1.44 11.57 -8.92
N GLU A 80 -0.50 11.39 -8.00
CA GLU A 80 -0.22 10.12 -7.34
C GLU A 80 -1.40 9.56 -6.55
N THR A 81 -2.24 10.44 -5.99
CA THR A 81 -3.41 10.07 -5.18
C THR A 81 -4.53 9.42 -5.98
N VAL A 82 -4.70 9.79 -7.25
CA VAL A 82 -5.84 9.39 -8.11
C VAL A 82 -5.42 8.68 -9.41
N ARG A 83 -4.15 8.63 -9.75
CA ARG A 83 -3.66 8.03 -11.01
C ARG A 83 -4.07 6.57 -11.21
N ASP A 84 -4.33 5.85 -10.12
CA ASP A 84 -4.73 4.44 -10.16
C ASP A 84 -6.22 4.23 -10.41
N ILE A 85 -7.02 5.29 -10.44
CA ILE A 85 -8.44 5.21 -10.81
C ILE A 85 -8.51 5.00 -12.32
N PRO A 86 -9.10 3.90 -12.83
CA PRO A 86 -9.29 3.71 -14.25
C PRO A 86 -10.20 4.79 -14.84
N VAL A 87 -9.86 5.27 -16.02
CA VAL A 87 -10.64 6.23 -16.79
C VAL A 87 -11.04 5.58 -18.11
N ILE A 88 -12.34 5.54 -18.38
CA ILE A 88 -12.91 5.15 -19.68
C ILE A 88 -13.43 6.43 -20.35
N VAL A 89 -12.89 6.73 -21.53
CA VAL A 89 -13.30 7.92 -22.28
C VAL A 89 -14.51 7.61 -23.14
N VAL A 90 -15.53 8.47 -23.09
CA VAL A 90 -16.72 8.39 -23.95
C VAL A 90 -16.54 9.38 -25.11
N THR A 91 -16.54 8.91 -26.34
CA THR A 91 -16.19 9.74 -27.53
C THR A 91 -17.11 9.53 -28.70
N ALA A 92 -17.20 10.51 -29.60
CA ALA A 92 -17.91 10.35 -30.87
C ALA A 92 -17.11 9.44 -31.84
N LYS A 93 -17.83 8.66 -32.65
CA LYS A 93 -17.27 7.61 -33.51
C LYS A 93 -16.26 8.11 -34.57
N THR A 94 -16.24 9.42 -34.86
CA THR A 94 -15.45 10.03 -35.95
C THR A 94 -14.05 10.51 -35.50
N ASP A 95 -13.66 10.33 -34.28
CA ASP A 95 -12.53 11.06 -33.70
C ASP A 95 -11.35 10.12 -33.32
N LEU A 96 -10.78 9.47 -34.35
CA LEU A 96 -9.62 8.59 -34.20
C LEU A 96 -8.39 9.31 -33.64
N GLY A 97 -8.24 10.62 -33.93
CA GLY A 97 -7.13 11.42 -33.39
C GLY A 97 -7.23 11.60 -31.89
N ASN A 98 -8.43 11.86 -31.38
CA ASN A 98 -8.67 11.98 -29.93
C ASN A 98 -8.54 10.65 -29.18
N LEU A 99 -8.78 9.54 -29.87
CA LEU A 99 -8.62 8.21 -29.26
C LEU A 99 -7.16 7.93 -28.90
N GLN A 100 -6.24 8.18 -29.85
CA GLN A 100 -4.80 8.02 -29.59
C GLN A 100 -4.31 8.98 -28.50
N ALA A 101 -4.82 10.21 -28.48
CA ALA A 101 -4.53 11.21 -27.46
C ALA A 101 -5.05 10.78 -26.07
N ALA A 102 -6.25 10.18 -26.00
CA ALA A 102 -6.83 9.66 -24.76
C ALA A 102 -5.99 8.53 -24.16
N PHE A 103 -5.57 7.55 -24.96
CA PHE A 103 -4.65 6.50 -24.47
C PHE A 103 -3.29 7.06 -24.03
N SER A 104 -2.75 8.03 -24.79
CA SER A 104 -1.50 8.72 -24.40
C SER A 104 -1.65 9.54 -23.13
N ALA A 105 -2.86 10.00 -22.80
CA ALA A 105 -3.19 10.67 -21.56
C ALA A 105 -3.38 9.70 -20.37
N GLY A 106 -3.39 8.39 -20.63
CA GLY A 106 -3.53 7.34 -19.61
C GLY A 106 -4.96 6.82 -19.45
N ALA A 107 -5.86 7.07 -20.40
CA ALA A 107 -7.15 6.39 -20.43
C ALA A 107 -6.95 4.88 -20.55
N MET A 108 -7.74 4.11 -19.81
CA MET A 108 -7.68 2.66 -19.83
C MET A 108 -8.41 2.07 -21.04
N ASP A 109 -9.54 2.69 -21.41
CA ASP A 109 -10.40 2.23 -22.49
C ASP A 109 -11.25 3.39 -23.02
N PHE A 110 -12.04 3.12 -24.04
CA PHE A 110 -12.99 4.08 -24.61
C PHE A 110 -14.33 3.45 -24.98
N ILE A 111 -15.36 4.27 -25.07
CA ILE A 111 -16.71 3.90 -25.52
C ILE A 111 -17.16 4.89 -26.58
N THR A 112 -17.69 4.39 -27.67
CA THR A 112 -18.18 5.27 -28.77
C THR A 112 -19.64 5.65 -28.57
N LYS A 113 -19.97 6.94 -28.80
CA LYS A 113 -21.35 7.42 -28.88
C LYS A 113 -21.95 7.05 -30.26
N PRO A 114 -23.20 6.56 -30.36
CA PRO A 114 -24.16 6.36 -29.30
C PRO A 114 -23.78 5.17 -28.40
N VAL A 115 -23.92 5.35 -27.08
CA VAL A 115 -23.48 4.36 -26.08
C VAL A 115 -24.34 3.11 -26.16
N ASN A 116 -23.70 1.96 -26.41
CA ASN A 116 -24.32 0.66 -26.33
C ASN A 116 -24.23 0.13 -24.88
N SER A 117 -25.35 -0.28 -24.30
CA SER A 117 -25.40 -0.75 -22.90
C SER A 117 -24.54 -1.99 -22.66
N VAL A 118 -24.46 -2.93 -23.62
CA VAL A 118 -23.67 -4.16 -23.47
C VAL A 118 -22.17 -3.82 -23.48
N ASP A 119 -21.74 -2.97 -24.40
CA ASP A 119 -20.33 -2.53 -24.49
C ASP A 119 -19.91 -1.73 -23.25
N LEU A 120 -20.75 -0.78 -22.81
CA LEU A 120 -20.51 -0.02 -21.58
C LEU A 120 -20.31 -0.95 -20.37
N LEU A 121 -21.26 -1.88 -20.16
CA LEU A 121 -21.23 -2.76 -18.98
C LEU A 121 -20.04 -3.73 -19.01
N ALA A 122 -19.67 -4.25 -20.17
CA ALA A 122 -18.49 -5.11 -20.32
C ALA A 122 -17.20 -4.37 -19.94
N ARG A 123 -17.01 -3.13 -20.43
CA ARG A 123 -15.82 -2.31 -20.16
C ARG A 123 -15.78 -1.85 -18.70
N VAL A 124 -16.91 -1.39 -18.15
CA VAL A 124 -17.03 -1.00 -16.74
C VAL A 124 -16.67 -2.17 -15.83
N ASN A 125 -17.22 -3.36 -16.09
CA ASN A 125 -16.94 -4.55 -15.29
C ASN A 125 -15.43 -4.91 -15.34
N SER A 126 -14.83 -4.91 -16.53
CA SER A 126 -13.41 -5.20 -16.71
C SER A 126 -12.52 -4.19 -15.96
N ALA A 127 -12.85 -2.90 -16.06
CA ALA A 127 -12.12 -1.84 -15.38
C ALA A 127 -12.19 -1.95 -13.85
N LEU A 128 -13.39 -2.21 -13.33
CA LEU A 128 -13.60 -2.39 -11.89
C LEU A 128 -12.95 -3.67 -11.33
N MET A 129 -12.93 -4.75 -12.10
CA MET A 129 -12.19 -5.97 -11.73
C MET A 129 -10.70 -5.69 -11.63
N LEU A 130 -10.12 -5.02 -12.61
CA LEU A 130 -8.70 -4.67 -12.59
C LEU A 130 -8.37 -3.73 -11.44
N LYS A 131 -9.21 -2.71 -11.18
CA LYS A 131 -9.05 -1.79 -10.05
C LYS A 131 -9.02 -2.56 -8.73
N LYS A 132 -9.98 -3.46 -8.53
CA LYS A 132 -10.05 -4.30 -7.33
C LYS A 132 -8.79 -5.15 -7.14
N GLU A 133 -8.29 -5.76 -8.21
CA GLU A 133 -7.08 -6.58 -8.15
C GLU A 133 -5.84 -5.74 -7.81
N MET A 134 -5.72 -4.55 -8.42
CA MET A 134 -4.65 -3.59 -8.11
C MET A 134 -4.69 -3.16 -6.63
N ASP A 135 -5.87 -2.85 -6.10
CA ASP A 135 -6.03 -2.43 -4.71
C ASP A 135 -5.71 -3.57 -3.73
N CYS A 136 -6.17 -4.79 -4.02
CA CYS A 136 -5.84 -5.98 -3.25
C CYS A 136 -4.32 -6.25 -3.26
N ARG A 137 -3.67 -6.13 -4.41
CA ARG A 137 -2.23 -6.30 -4.53
C ARG A 137 -1.47 -5.26 -3.69
N LYS A 138 -1.85 -3.98 -3.80
CA LYS A 138 -1.22 -2.91 -3.01
C LYS A 138 -1.42 -3.09 -1.50
N ALA A 139 -2.61 -3.55 -1.09
CA ALA A 139 -2.88 -3.85 0.32
C ALA A 139 -1.97 -4.97 0.85
N ARG A 140 -1.82 -6.07 0.10
CA ARG A 140 -0.92 -7.18 0.45
C ARG A 140 0.55 -6.75 0.51
N GLU A 141 0.98 -5.92 -0.43
CA GLU A 141 2.35 -5.41 -0.47
C GLU A 141 2.68 -4.57 0.78
N ARG A 142 1.75 -3.69 1.19
CA ARG A 142 1.89 -2.89 2.42
C ARG A 142 1.92 -3.77 3.67
N GLU A 143 1.05 -4.78 3.75
CA GLU A 143 1.02 -5.73 4.86
C GLU A 143 2.33 -6.53 4.96
N LEU A 144 2.83 -7.02 3.82
CA LEU A 144 4.09 -7.75 3.76
C LEU A 144 5.29 -6.89 4.16
N SER A 145 5.34 -5.63 3.70
CA SER A 145 6.39 -4.68 4.08
C SER A 145 6.39 -4.45 5.59
N ARG A 146 5.22 -4.20 6.17
CA ARG A 146 5.07 -4.01 7.61
C ARG A 146 5.52 -5.25 8.40
N SER A 147 5.05 -6.44 8.01
CA SER A 147 5.44 -7.69 8.67
C SER A 147 6.95 -7.96 8.59
N ASN A 148 7.57 -7.62 7.44
CA ASN A 148 9.02 -7.74 7.27
C ASN A 148 9.79 -6.77 8.18
N GLU A 149 9.33 -5.54 8.33
CA GLU A 149 9.91 -4.55 9.24
C GLU A 149 9.83 -5.02 10.70
N GLU A 150 8.67 -5.53 11.13
CA GLU A 150 8.45 -6.08 12.47
C GLU A 150 9.37 -7.29 12.74
N LEU A 151 9.49 -8.20 11.76
CA LEU A 151 10.38 -9.35 11.86
C LEU A 151 11.86 -8.94 11.95
N GLN A 152 12.29 -7.98 11.13
CA GLN A 152 13.66 -7.47 11.17
C GLN A 152 13.97 -6.77 12.50
N GLN A 153 12.99 -6.10 13.08
CA GLN A 153 13.14 -5.49 14.40
C GLN A 153 13.29 -6.57 15.47
N ALA A 154 12.42 -7.59 15.49
CA ALA A 154 12.51 -8.70 16.42
C ALA A 154 13.85 -9.45 16.32
N LEU A 155 14.34 -9.66 15.08
CA LEU A 155 15.67 -10.28 14.84
C LEU A 155 16.83 -9.45 15.38
N ARG A 156 16.71 -8.12 15.38
CA ARG A 156 17.73 -7.23 15.98
C ARG A 156 17.71 -7.26 17.50
N GLU A 157 16.56 -7.52 18.11
CA GLU A 157 16.40 -7.61 19.56
C GLU A 157 16.90 -8.95 20.13
N VAL A 158 17.01 -9.98 19.28
CA VAL A 158 17.57 -11.27 19.69
C VAL A 158 19.07 -11.11 19.98
N LYS A 159 19.43 -11.11 21.26
CA LYS A 159 20.82 -11.06 21.71
C LYS A 159 21.47 -12.43 21.50
N VAL A 160 22.22 -12.57 20.43
CA VAL A 160 22.98 -13.79 20.13
C VAL A 160 24.46 -13.51 20.25
N LEU A 161 25.16 -14.27 21.10
CA LEU A 161 26.63 -14.27 21.15
C LEU A 161 27.16 -14.82 19.85
N LYS A 162 27.74 -13.98 19.01
CA LYS A 162 28.36 -14.37 17.73
C LYS A 162 29.85 -14.03 17.73
N GLY A 163 30.67 -14.98 17.27
CA GLY A 163 32.09 -14.77 17.06
C GLY A 163 33.00 -15.27 18.19
N LEU A 164 34.28 -14.91 18.12
CA LEU A 164 35.29 -15.25 19.13
C LEU A 164 35.24 -14.26 20.28
N VAL A 165 34.94 -14.75 21.46
CA VAL A 165 34.95 -13.94 22.69
C VAL A 165 36.35 -14.03 23.30
N PRO A 166 37.12 -12.94 23.43
CA PRO A 166 38.45 -12.97 24.00
C PRO A 166 38.38 -13.19 25.52
N ILE A 167 38.94 -14.32 25.97
CA ILE A 167 38.97 -14.65 27.39
C ILE A 167 40.42 -14.74 27.90
N CYS A 168 40.62 -14.30 29.12
CA CYS A 168 41.92 -14.43 29.79
C CYS A 168 42.25 -15.90 30.05
N ALA A 169 43.39 -16.39 29.60
CA ALA A 169 43.82 -17.76 29.77
C ALA A 169 43.95 -18.16 31.29
N SER A 170 44.31 -17.20 32.14
CA SER A 170 44.53 -17.40 33.56
C SER A 170 43.26 -17.25 34.41
N CYS A 171 42.63 -16.05 34.41
CA CYS A 171 41.52 -15.76 35.31
C CYS A 171 40.15 -15.91 34.69
N LYS A 172 40.06 -16.28 33.39
CA LYS A 172 38.83 -16.52 32.63
C LYS A 172 37.89 -15.31 32.45
N LYS A 173 38.33 -14.10 32.83
CA LYS A 173 37.59 -12.87 32.54
C LYS A 173 37.48 -12.65 31.04
N ILE A 174 36.36 -12.06 30.61
CA ILE A 174 36.10 -11.68 29.21
C ILE A 174 36.49 -10.23 29.00
N ARG A 175 37.10 -9.93 27.86
CA ARG A 175 37.35 -8.57 27.43
C ARG A 175 36.15 -8.05 26.62
N ASN A 176 35.50 -6.99 27.13
CA ASN A 176 34.37 -6.37 26.44
C ASN A 176 34.84 -5.48 25.26
N ASP A 177 33.88 -4.96 24.50
CA ASP A 177 34.15 -4.12 23.31
C ASP A 177 34.85 -2.80 23.64
N GLN A 178 34.77 -2.34 24.91
CA GLN A 178 35.48 -1.16 25.39
C GLN A 178 36.91 -1.47 25.87
N GLY A 179 37.31 -2.74 25.82
CA GLY A 179 38.66 -3.18 26.19
C GLY A 179 38.84 -3.54 27.66
N PHE A 180 37.81 -3.47 28.50
CA PHE A 180 37.86 -3.81 29.92
C PHE A 180 37.60 -5.30 30.18
N TRP A 181 38.26 -5.85 31.23
CA TRP A 181 38.10 -7.24 31.65
C TRP A 181 37.02 -7.36 32.72
N GLN A 182 35.94 -8.09 32.42
CA GLN A 182 34.79 -8.34 33.31
C GLN A 182 34.60 -9.83 33.58
N GLN A 183 33.73 -10.18 34.52
CA GLN A 183 33.42 -11.58 34.82
C GLN A 183 32.62 -12.19 33.65
N LEU A 184 32.80 -13.49 33.44
CA LEU A 184 32.13 -14.23 32.38
C LEU A 184 30.60 -14.17 32.52
N GLU A 185 30.12 -14.34 33.75
CA GLU A 185 28.70 -14.35 34.09
C GLU A 185 28.06 -12.98 33.78
N GLU A 186 28.73 -11.91 34.18
CA GLU A 186 28.28 -10.53 33.93
C GLU A 186 28.20 -10.20 32.46
N TYR A 187 29.20 -10.61 31.69
CA TYR A 187 29.21 -10.44 30.22
C TYR A 187 28.07 -11.22 29.55
N LEU A 188 27.85 -12.48 29.95
CA LEU A 188 26.81 -13.32 29.38
C LEU A 188 25.40 -12.82 29.70
N GLN A 189 25.17 -12.33 30.95
CA GLN A 189 23.88 -11.72 31.31
C GLN A 189 23.57 -10.45 30.51
N GLN A 190 24.59 -9.66 30.16
CA GLN A 190 24.39 -8.45 29.36
C GLN A 190 24.15 -8.74 27.87
N HIS A 191 24.68 -9.88 27.35
CA HIS A 191 24.69 -10.19 25.92
C HIS A 191 23.84 -11.41 25.54
N SER A 192 23.14 -12.02 26.50
CA SER A 192 22.22 -13.13 26.28
C SER A 192 21.11 -13.12 27.32
N GLU A 193 20.11 -13.97 27.15
CA GLU A 193 19.05 -14.21 28.15
C GLU A 193 19.45 -15.27 29.20
N ALA A 194 20.74 -15.61 29.31
CA ALA A 194 21.21 -16.62 30.24
C ALA A 194 21.18 -16.10 31.69
N GLU A 195 20.52 -16.85 32.56
CA GLU A 195 20.56 -16.68 34.01
C GLU A 195 21.49 -17.71 34.66
N PHE A 196 22.29 -17.29 35.65
CA PHE A 196 23.24 -18.15 36.33
C PHE A 196 22.76 -18.49 37.73
N SER A 197 22.69 -19.79 38.03
CA SER A 197 22.58 -20.28 39.38
C SER A 197 23.95 -20.72 39.92
N HIS A 198 24.26 -20.41 41.16
CA HIS A 198 25.52 -20.77 41.76
C HIS A 198 25.44 -22.14 42.46
N GLY A 199 26.43 -22.98 42.19
CA GLY A 199 26.58 -24.30 42.80
C GLY A 199 28.04 -24.68 42.87
N LEU A 200 28.35 -25.67 43.67
CA LEU A 200 29.71 -26.23 43.80
C LEU A 200 29.75 -27.63 43.13
N CYS A 201 30.68 -27.83 42.22
CA CYS A 201 30.94 -29.16 41.67
C CYS A 201 31.67 -30.05 42.71
N THR A 202 31.52 -31.35 42.55
CA THR A 202 32.10 -32.33 43.49
C THR A 202 33.61 -32.13 43.78
N PRO A 203 34.47 -31.85 42.78
CA PRO A 203 35.89 -31.56 43.08
C PRO A 203 36.09 -30.29 43.94
N CYS A 204 35.26 -29.26 43.72
CA CYS A 204 35.35 -28.03 44.50
C CYS A 204 34.82 -28.21 45.92
N ILE A 205 33.76 -29.00 46.09
CA ILE A 205 33.26 -29.35 47.43
C ILE A 205 34.33 -30.08 48.24
N LYS A 206 34.94 -31.11 47.66
CA LYS A 206 36.03 -31.86 48.32
C LYS A 206 37.22 -30.99 48.69
N LYS A 207 37.53 -29.98 47.86
CA LYS A 207 38.64 -29.04 48.15
C LYS A 207 38.30 -28.01 49.20
N LEU A 208 37.09 -27.50 49.22
CA LEU A 208 36.67 -26.43 50.14
C LEU A 208 36.20 -26.99 51.51
N TYR A 209 35.69 -28.23 51.50
CA TYR A 209 35.15 -28.91 52.70
C TYR A 209 35.69 -30.34 52.81
N PRO A 210 36.99 -30.49 53.06
CA PRO A 210 37.67 -31.80 53.03
C PRO A 210 37.20 -32.80 54.09
N GLY A 211 36.28 -32.44 55.00
CA GLY A 211 35.73 -33.35 56.04
C GLY A 211 34.26 -33.73 55.80
N VAL A 212 33.59 -33.24 54.81
CA VAL A 212 32.14 -33.45 54.61
C VAL A 212 31.82 -34.62 53.66
N TYR A 213 32.75 -35.01 52.80
CA TYR A 213 32.65 -36.14 51.87
C TYR A 213 33.89 -37.03 52.00
N ALA A 214 34.00 -37.74 53.11
CA ALA A 214 34.84 -38.93 53.20
C ALA A 214 34.08 -40.08 52.50
N ASP A 215 34.73 -40.79 51.58
CA ASP A 215 34.21 -41.95 50.87
C ASP A 215 33.61 -43.00 51.77
#